data_6b3e8df1972e80e452834d772b14964a
#
_entry.id   6b3e8df1972e80e452834d772b14964a
#
_cell.length_a   1.000
_cell.length_b   1.000
_cell.length_c   1.000
_cell.angle_alpha   90.00
_cell.angle_beta   90.00
_cell.angle_gamma   90.00
#
_symmetry.space_group_name_H-M   'P 1'
#
loop_
_entity.id
_entity.type
_entity.pdbx_description
1 polymer ?
#
loop_
_entity_poly.entity_id
_entity_poly.type
_entity_poly.pdbx_seq_one_letter_code
_entity_poly.pdbx_strand_id
1 'polypeptide(L)'
;MFQSRTNTCGELRLSDVGKNVTIVGWLENVREVGANFAFLVLRDFYGTTQVVVETEEMMRVVKGINKESTISVTGTVRERESKNPKQPTGDIEVVPETIEVLGKCRHNQLPFEINKSRDADENTRLKYRYLDLRNPAVKSNIILRCQVVAELRRLMTEKGFLEITTPILTASSPEGARDYLVPARNHPGKFYALPQAPQQFKQLLMTSGFDRYFQIAPCFRDEDARADRTPGEFYQLDMEMAFATQEDVLSTLEEVLVPVFHKFGKYERVSTAPFRHIPYKEALERYGSDKPDLRIDLEIQDITAEVQGCGFGPFEAGTVKAVVVHDFNQARKWIDKLLADVEVQTGNKACWVKVDVNGNLTGGVSKFLTERKDALTEKLGLKPGSFVCMAAGKLAAAQKTAGVIRTLLGKRVPGHFDEDQYALCWIVDFPMYEMGEESGQLEFCHNPFSMPQGGLKALEEAEGDTEKLLAVNADQYDLVCNGYESASGAVRNHDPEIMVKAFEMVGLGEEDVKAKFPAMYNAFTYGAPPHAGAAPGVDRLIMLLTGEESIREVITFPMNKNAQDLMMDAPTTVSQKQLDDVHIAIAIKE
;
A
#
# COMPACT_ATOMS: atom_id res chain seq x y z
N MET A 1 -22.15 37.06 -20.88
CA MET A 1 -21.20 36.11 -21.50
C MET A 1 -20.08 35.89 -20.49
N PHE A 2 -19.81 34.66 -20.08
CA PHE A 2 -18.80 34.33 -19.06
C PHE A 2 -17.43 34.95 -19.43
N GLN A 3 -16.82 35.67 -18.50
CA GLN A 3 -15.45 36.17 -18.62
C GLN A 3 -14.49 35.22 -17.89
N SER A 4 -13.34 34.95 -18.51
CA SER A 4 -12.29 34.20 -17.86
C SER A 4 -11.80 34.91 -16.60
N ARG A 5 -11.45 34.14 -15.56
CA ARG A 5 -10.85 34.73 -14.35
C ARG A 5 -9.54 35.43 -14.67
N THR A 6 -9.32 36.59 -14.04
CA THR A 6 -8.04 37.30 -14.09
C THR A 6 -7.07 36.76 -13.05
N ASN A 7 -7.61 36.28 -11.90
CA ASN A 7 -6.85 35.83 -10.76
C ASN A 7 -7.48 34.56 -10.15
N THR A 8 -6.65 33.74 -9.51
CA THR A 8 -7.13 32.63 -8.70
C THR A 8 -7.57 33.09 -7.31
N CYS A 9 -8.38 32.26 -6.62
CA CYS A 9 -8.81 32.57 -5.26
C CYS A 9 -7.68 32.48 -4.22
N GLY A 10 -6.50 32.00 -4.58
CA GLY A 10 -5.38 31.82 -3.66
C GLY A 10 -4.25 32.84 -3.81
N GLU A 11 -4.22 33.65 -4.88
CA GLU A 11 -3.02 34.45 -5.22
C GLU A 11 -3.07 35.93 -4.82
N LEU A 12 -4.26 36.47 -4.54
CA LEU A 12 -4.40 37.90 -4.22
C LEU A 12 -3.71 38.29 -2.90
N ARG A 13 -3.04 39.42 -2.89
CA ARG A 13 -2.27 39.97 -1.76
C ARG A 13 -2.52 41.46 -1.57
N LEU A 14 -1.96 42.06 -0.51
CA LEU A 14 -2.02 43.52 -0.27
C LEU A 14 -1.51 44.35 -1.45
N SER A 15 -0.58 43.83 -2.23
CA SER A 15 -0.08 44.49 -3.46
C SER A 15 -1.12 44.59 -4.58
N ASP A 16 -2.25 43.91 -4.44
CA ASP A 16 -3.33 43.91 -5.43
C ASP A 16 -4.48 44.85 -5.04
N VAL A 17 -4.39 45.52 -3.88
CA VAL A 17 -5.41 46.46 -3.42
C VAL A 17 -5.60 47.58 -4.46
N GLY A 18 -6.86 47.88 -4.77
CA GLY A 18 -7.27 48.82 -5.80
C GLY A 18 -7.38 48.25 -7.21
N LYS A 19 -6.91 47.00 -7.45
CA LYS A 19 -7.10 46.35 -8.76
C LYS A 19 -8.53 45.82 -8.91
N ASN A 20 -9.06 45.93 -10.12
CA ASN A 20 -10.30 45.26 -10.51
C ASN A 20 -9.95 43.86 -11.00
N VAL A 21 -10.56 42.84 -10.41
CA VAL A 21 -10.27 41.43 -10.66
C VAL A 21 -11.54 40.64 -10.90
N THR A 22 -11.42 39.54 -11.66
CA THR A 22 -12.46 38.52 -11.80
C THR A 22 -11.94 37.24 -11.20
N ILE A 23 -12.57 36.75 -10.11
CA ILE A 23 -12.31 35.47 -9.48
C ILE A 23 -13.51 34.53 -9.67
N VAL A 24 -13.24 33.23 -9.84
CA VAL A 24 -14.26 32.21 -10.14
C VAL A 24 -14.03 31.00 -9.25
N GLY A 25 -15.10 30.50 -8.65
CA GLY A 25 -14.98 29.33 -7.77
C GLY A 25 -16.32 28.85 -7.21
N TRP A 26 -16.24 27.98 -6.25
CA TRP A 26 -17.39 27.48 -5.48
C TRP A 26 -17.66 28.37 -4.28
N LEU A 27 -18.94 28.67 -4.05
CA LEU A 27 -19.41 29.37 -2.85
C LEU A 27 -19.34 28.42 -1.63
N GLU A 28 -18.23 28.46 -0.92
CA GLU A 28 -17.97 27.56 0.21
C GLU A 28 -18.83 27.92 1.42
N ASN A 29 -18.92 29.22 1.71
CA ASN A 29 -19.68 29.68 2.88
C ASN A 29 -20.28 31.06 2.64
N VAL A 30 -21.40 31.32 3.32
CA VAL A 30 -22.08 32.61 3.39
C VAL A 30 -22.31 32.93 4.85
N ARG A 31 -21.86 34.08 5.31
CA ARG A 31 -22.17 34.63 6.63
C ARG A 31 -22.91 35.95 6.48
N GLU A 32 -24.21 35.90 6.62
CA GLU A 32 -25.04 37.10 6.65
C GLU A 32 -24.84 37.82 7.99
N VAL A 33 -24.63 39.14 7.97
CA VAL A 33 -24.42 39.99 9.14
C VAL A 33 -25.56 41.01 9.28
N GLY A 34 -26.24 41.33 8.17
CA GLY A 34 -27.35 42.24 8.12
C GLY A 34 -28.21 42.03 6.88
N ALA A 35 -29.24 42.83 6.72
CA ALA A 35 -30.21 42.71 5.61
C ALA A 35 -29.50 42.78 4.22
N ASN A 36 -28.52 43.65 4.11
CA ASN A 36 -27.79 43.93 2.86
C ASN A 36 -26.27 43.73 3.00
N PHE A 37 -25.81 42.97 3.99
CA PHE A 37 -24.40 42.78 4.25
C PHE A 37 -24.08 41.31 4.56
N ALA A 38 -23.15 40.76 3.78
CA ALA A 38 -22.68 39.39 3.95
C ALA A 38 -21.21 39.22 3.56
N PHE A 39 -20.56 38.26 4.22
CA PHE A 39 -19.26 37.75 3.82
C PHE A 39 -19.43 36.41 3.12
N LEU A 40 -18.86 36.29 1.92
CA LEU A 40 -18.78 35.04 1.17
C LEU A 40 -17.36 34.52 1.23
N VAL A 41 -17.20 33.21 1.22
CA VAL A 41 -15.93 32.55 0.97
C VAL A 41 -16.03 31.87 -0.39
N LEU A 42 -15.23 32.32 -1.33
CA LEU A 42 -15.10 31.73 -2.66
C LEU A 42 -13.86 30.85 -2.70
N ARG A 43 -14.00 29.61 -3.14
CA ARG A 43 -12.93 28.61 -3.18
C ARG A 43 -12.72 28.13 -4.61
N ASP A 44 -11.46 28.03 -5.02
CA ASP A 44 -11.05 27.32 -6.23
C ASP A 44 -9.99 26.24 -5.91
N PHE A 45 -9.26 25.77 -6.92
CA PHE A 45 -8.17 24.80 -6.73
C PHE A 45 -7.01 25.39 -5.91
N TYR A 46 -6.74 26.69 -6.03
CA TYR A 46 -5.55 27.35 -5.50
C TYR A 46 -5.74 27.93 -4.10
N GLY A 47 -6.98 28.10 -3.66
CA GLY A 47 -7.27 28.64 -2.33
C GLY A 47 -8.65 29.24 -2.18
N THR A 48 -8.75 30.15 -1.21
CA THR A 48 -9.99 30.85 -0.87
C THR A 48 -9.78 32.36 -0.85
N THR A 49 -10.82 33.12 -1.21
CA THR A 49 -10.85 34.59 -1.08
C THR A 49 -12.18 35.00 -0.45
N GLN A 50 -12.12 35.97 0.47
CA GLN A 50 -13.33 36.59 1.01
C GLN A 50 -13.88 37.62 0.01
N VAL A 51 -15.19 37.56 -0.18
CA VAL A 51 -15.95 38.55 -0.95
C VAL A 51 -16.93 39.24 0.01
N VAL A 52 -17.02 40.56 -0.05
CA VAL A 52 -17.89 41.35 0.84
C VAL A 52 -19.04 41.93 0.06
N VAL A 53 -20.24 41.45 0.30
CA VAL A 53 -21.45 41.96 -0.33
C VAL A 53 -22.05 43.06 0.54
N GLU A 54 -22.24 44.24 -0.06
CA GLU A 54 -22.70 45.46 0.63
C GLU A 54 -23.96 46.07 -0.01
N THR A 55 -24.54 45.42 -1.02
CA THR A 55 -25.72 45.94 -1.73
C THR A 55 -26.90 44.95 -1.69
N GLU A 56 -28.13 45.51 -1.73
CA GLU A 56 -29.37 44.71 -1.76
C GLU A 56 -29.45 43.83 -3.03
N GLU A 57 -29.00 44.35 -4.17
CA GLU A 57 -29.02 43.64 -5.44
C GLU A 57 -28.19 42.37 -5.39
N MET A 58 -26.95 42.48 -4.90
CA MET A 58 -26.04 41.31 -4.76
C MET A 58 -26.50 40.33 -3.67
N MET A 59 -27.10 40.85 -2.59
CA MET A 59 -27.72 40.03 -1.57
C MET A 59 -28.87 39.19 -2.12
N ARG A 60 -29.65 39.68 -3.07
CA ARG A 60 -30.71 38.89 -3.74
C ARG A 60 -30.10 37.73 -4.51
N VAL A 61 -28.99 37.91 -5.20
CA VAL A 61 -28.26 36.83 -5.90
C VAL A 61 -27.80 35.79 -4.90
N VAL A 62 -27.14 36.23 -3.82
CA VAL A 62 -26.58 35.34 -2.79
C VAL A 62 -27.65 34.52 -2.08
N LYS A 63 -28.78 35.14 -1.70
CA LYS A 63 -29.92 34.45 -1.07
C LYS A 63 -30.64 33.46 -2.00
N GLY A 64 -30.45 33.60 -3.31
CA GLY A 64 -31.06 32.72 -4.33
C GLY A 64 -30.25 31.47 -4.68
N ILE A 65 -29.07 31.27 -4.06
CA ILE A 65 -28.16 30.18 -4.37
C ILE A 65 -27.73 29.40 -3.12
N ASN A 66 -27.50 28.12 -3.30
CA ASN A 66 -26.99 27.23 -2.23
C ASN A 66 -25.45 27.26 -2.19
N LYS A 67 -24.90 26.87 -1.04
CA LYS A 67 -23.47 26.53 -0.93
C LYS A 67 -23.08 25.56 -2.02
N GLU A 68 -21.81 25.59 -2.41
CA GLU A 68 -21.25 24.81 -3.50
C GLU A 68 -21.81 25.14 -4.90
N SER A 69 -22.57 26.25 -5.06
CA SER A 69 -22.80 26.84 -6.37
C SER A 69 -21.49 27.44 -6.90
N THR A 70 -21.24 27.34 -8.20
CA THR A 70 -20.12 28.05 -8.83
C THR A 70 -20.53 29.44 -9.27
N ILE A 71 -19.74 30.44 -8.89
CA ILE A 71 -20.01 31.84 -9.19
C ILE A 71 -18.75 32.53 -9.75
N SER A 72 -18.97 33.55 -10.57
CA SER A 72 -17.96 34.50 -11.00
C SER A 72 -18.19 35.82 -10.29
N VAL A 73 -17.16 36.37 -9.71
CA VAL A 73 -17.19 37.65 -8.99
C VAL A 73 -16.19 38.59 -9.64
N THR A 74 -16.68 39.68 -10.19
CA THR A 74 -15.84 40.81 -10.68
C THR A 74 -15.97 41.95 -9.72
N GLY A 75 -14.85 42.52 -9.28
CA GLY A 75 -14.86 43.62 -8.31
C GLY A 75 -13.46 44.07 -7.93
N THR A 76 -13.41 45.05 -7.03
CA THR A 76 -12.18 45.70 -6.59
C THR A 76 -11.61 45.01 -5.34
N VAL A 77 -10.30 44.76 -5.34
CA VAL A 77 -9.57 44.25 -4.18
C VAL A 77 -9.42 45.33 -3.14
N ARG A 78 -9.81 45.05 -1.89
CA ARG A 78 -9.72 45.94 -0.74
C ARG A 78 -8.94 45.29 0.40
N GLU A 79 -8.23 46.05 1.21
CA GLU A 79 -7.62 45.58 2.45
C GLU A 79 -8.73 45.29 3.47
N ARG A 80 -8.62 44.15 4.17
CA ARG A 80 -9.58 43.76 5.21
C ARG A 80 -9.38 44.59 6.47
N GLU A 81 -10.47 45.01 7.09
CA GLU A 81 -10.46 45.62 8.43
C GLU A 81 -10.01 44.59 9.50
N SER A 82 -10.51 43.35 9.41
CA SER A 82 -10.15 42.26 10.30
C SER A 82 -9.36 41.22 9.53
N LYS A 83 -8.02 41.25 9.67
CA LYS A 83 -7.10 40.34 8.98
C LYS A 83 -7.18 38.92 9.55
N ASN A 84 -7.00 37.91 8.68
CA ASN A 84 -6.96 36.52 9.05
C ASN A 84 -5.58 35.89 8.70
N PRO A 85 -4.64 35.82 9.66
CA PRO A 85 -3.30 35.31 9.41
C PRO A 85 -3.24 33.81 9.06
N LYS A 86 -4.35 33.07 9.21
CA LYS A 86 -4.44 31.65 8.88
C LYS A 86 -4.66 31.37 7.39
N GLN A 87 -4.92 32.41 6.58
CA GLN A 87 -5.18 32.29 5.16
C GLN A 87 -4.20 33.18 4.37
N PRO A 88 -3.60 32.67 3.26
CA PRO A 88 -2.69 33.48 2.44
C PRO A 88 -3.31 34.77 1.89
N THR A 89 -4.62 34.77 1.64
CA THR A 89 -5.41 35.92 1.18
C THR A 89 -6.10 36.66 2.34
N GLY A 90 -5.72 36.36 3.58
CA GLY A 90 -6.43 36.82 4.79
C GLY A 90 -6.31 38.32 5.07
N ASP A 91 -5.44 39.04 4.35
CA ASP A 91 -5.26 40.48 4.47
C ASP A 91 -6.15 41.27 3.51
N ILE A 92 -6.77 40.61 2.53
CA ILE A 92 -7.58 41.27 1.48
C ILE A 92 -8.97 40.64 1.37
N GLU A 93 -9.86 41.40 0.75
CA GLU A 93 -11.19 40.97 0.35
C GLU A 93 -11.54 41.58 -0.99
N VAL A 94 -12.50 41.00 -1.71
CA VAL A 94 -13.01 41.56 -2.97
C VAL A 94 -14.38 42.18 -2.72
N VAL A 95 -14.56 43.45 -3.09
CA VAL A 95 -15.85 44.12 -3.11
C VAL A 95 -16.44 43.94 -4.49
N PRO A 96 -17.51 43.17 -4.64
CA PRO A 96 -18.04 42.82 -5.95
C PRO A 96 -18.78 44.02 -6.62
N GLU A 97 -18.54 44.19 -7.90
CA GLU A 97 -19.34 45.01 -8.81
C GLU A 97 -20.41 44.14 -9.49
N THR A 98 -20.05 42.87 -9.78
CA THR A 98 -20.98 41.88 -10.35
C THR A 98 -20.77 40.53 -9.74
N ILE A 99 -21.86 39.79 -9.58
CA ILE A 99 -21.86 38.35 -9.22
C ILE A 99 -22.70 37.60 -10.26
N GLU A 100 -22.05 36.71 -11.02
CA GLU A 100 -22.73 35.85 -12.00
C GLU A 100 -22.77 34.40 -11.51
N VAL A 101 -23.94 33.77 -11.53
CA VAL A 101 -24.09 32.34 -11.18
C VAL A 101 -23.80 31.50 -12.40
N LEU A 102 -22.70 30.74 -12.37
CA LEU A 102 -22.25 29.88 -13.46
C LEU A 102 -22.86 28.47 -13.39
N GLY A 103 -23.00 27.92 -12.19
CA GLY A 103 -23.58 26.62 -11.94
C GLY A 103 -24.27 26.58 -10.59
N LYS A 104 -25.59 26.49 -10.60
CA LYS A 104 -26.39 26.48 -9.37
C LYS A 104 -26.40 25.11 -8.72
N CYS A 105 -25.97 25.02 -7.46
CA CYS A 105 -26.21 23.86 -6.63
C CYS A 105 -27.71 23.74 -6.33
N ARG A 106 -28.32 22.62 -6.71
CA ARG A 106 -29.77 22.38 -6.55
C ARG A 106 -30.14 21.73 -5.21
N HIS A 107 -29.15 21.43 -4.38
CA HIS A 107 -29.31 20.73 -3.11
C HIS A 107 -29.20 21.73 -1.95
N ASN A 108 -30.21 21.77 -1.10
CA ASN A 108 -30.21 22.58 0.13
C ASN A 108 -29.33 21.97 1.22
N GLN A 109 -29.12 20.65 1.16
CA GLN A 109 -28.26 19.90 2.05
C GLN A 109 -27.29 19.06 1.22
N LEU A 110 -26.02 19.08 1.58
CA LEU A 110 -25.00 18.23 1.01
C LEU A 110 -24.99 16.87 1.73
N PRO A 111 -24.51 15.79 1.10
CA PRO A 111 -24.36 14.49 1.75
C PRO A 111 -23.41 14.53 2.95
N PHE A 112 -22.50 15.48 2.98
CA PHE A 112 -21.60 15.83 4.09
C PHE A 112 -21.08 17.27 3.93
N GLU A 113 -20.62 17.87 5.01
CA GLU A 113 -19.89 19.14 4.95
C GLU A 113 -18.52 18.91 4.30
N ILE A 114 -18.18 19.68 3.25
CA ILE A 114 -16.97 19.46 2.43
C ILE A 114 -15.71 19.34 3.29
N ASN A 115 -15.47 20.29 4.19
CA ASN A 115 -14.25 20.32 5.02
C ASN A 115 -14.26 19.27 6.15
N LYS A 116 -15.33 18.50 6.31
CA LYS A 116 -15.50 17.40 7.25
C LYS A 116 -15.86 16.08 6.56
N SER A 117 -15.66 15.99 5.26
CA SER A 117 -16.04 14.80 4.50
C SER A 117 -15.39 13.52 5.04
N ARG A 118 -14.20 13.63 5.64
CA ARG A 118 -13.50 12.49 6.25
C ARG A 118 -14.20 11.89 7.47
N ASP A 119 -15.14 12.63 8.10
CA ASP A 119 -15.94 12.13 9.22
C ASP A 119 -17.18 11.34 8.74
N ALA A 120 -17.48 11.39 7.44
CA ALA A 120 -18.60 10.69 6.85
C ALA A 120 -18.27 9.21 6.56
N ASP A 121 -19.33 8.39 6.44
CA ASP A 121 -19.22 7.00 6.04
C ASP A 121 -18.49 6.83 4.69
N GLU A 122 -17.61 5.84 4.60
CA GLU A 122 -16.78 5.57 3.41
C GLU A 122 -17.62 5.43 2.14
N ASN A 123 -18.70 4.65 2.17
CA ASN A 123 -19.54 4.45 0.99
C ASN A 123 -20.20 5.75 0.52
N THR A 124 -20.62 6.60 1.45
CA THR A 124 -21.15 7.94 1.13
C THR A 124 -20.09 8.82 0.49
N ARG A 125 -18.86 8.83 1.02
CA ARG A 125 -17.73 9.56 0.44
C ARG A 125 -17.41 9.07 -0.97
N LEU A 126 -17.36 7.77 -1.19
CA LEU A 126 -17.07 7.18 -2.50
C LEU A 126 -18.17 7.44 -3.52
N LYS A 127 -19.44 7.36 -3.12
CA LYS A 127 -20.57 7.70 -3.99
C LYS A 127 -20.56 9.17 -4.45
N TYR A 128 -20.14 10.07 -3.58
CA TYR A 128 -20.03 11.50 -3.85
C TYR A 128 -18.57 11.95 -3.92
N ARG A 129 -17.67 11.10 -4.47
CA ARG A 129 -16.22 11.34 -4.47
C ARG A 129 -15.82 12.68 -5.09
N TYR A 130 -16.53 13.17 -6.08
CA TYR A 130 -16.33 14.50 -6.66
C TYR A 130 -16.60 15.65 -5.68
N LEU A 131 -17.38 15.45 -4.62
CA LEU A 131 -17.51 16.39 -3.52
C LEU A 131 -16.42 16.18 -2.46
N ASP A 132 -16.12 14.93 -2.11
CA ASP A 132 -15.07 14.58 -1.16
C ASP A 132 -13.69 15.11 -1.61
N LEU A 133 -13.40 15.06 -2.91
CA LEU A 133 -12.18 15.63 -3.52
C LEU A 133 -12.10 17.18 -3.44
N ARG A 134 -13.17 17.87 -3.05
CA ARG A 134 -13.13 19.31 -2.74
C ARG A 134 -12.52 19.59 -1.36
N ASN A 135 -12.54 18.61 -0.46
CA ASN A 135 -11.88 18.73 0.85
C ASN A 135 -10.37 18.90 0.66
N PRO A 136 -9.74 19.96 1.20
CA PRO A 136 -8.32 20.22 1.04
C PRO A 136 -7.42 19.05 1.48
N ALA A 137 -7.76 18.37 2.57
CA ALA A 137 -6.99 17.23 3.09
C ALA A 137 -7.03 16.03 2.14
N VAL A 138 -8.20 15.73 1.53
CA VAL A 138 -8.32 14.66 0.53
C VAL A 138 -7.63 15.04 -0.77
N LYS A 139 -7.83 16.29 -1.21
CA LYS A 139 -7.21 16.82 -2.43
C LYS A 139 -5.69 16.81 -2.36
N SER A 140 -5.10 17.17 -1.20
CA SER A 140 -3.64 17.21 -1.02
C SER A 140 -2.98 15.87 -1.27
N ASN A 141 -3.61 14.75 -0.91
CA ASN A 141 -3.10 13.41 -1.17
C ASN A 141 -3.00 13.13 -2.68
N ILE A 142 -4.00 13.58 -3.45
CA ILE A 142 -4.00 13.39 -4.91
C ILE A 142 -2.97 14.30 -5.59
N ILE A 143 -2.82 15.53 -5.11
CA ILE A 143 -1.77 16.45 -5.60
C ILE A 143 -0.38 15.85 -5.31
N LEU A 144 -0.15 15.36 -4.08
CA LEU A 144 1.09 14.70 -3.71
C LEU A 144 1.37 13.50 -4.64
N ARG A 145 0.36 12.66 -4.89
CA ARG A 145 0.48 11.54 -5.83
C ARG A 145 1.00 12.00 -7.20
N CYS A 146 0.40 13.04 -7.76
CA CYS A 146 0.85 13.58 -9.06
C CYS A 146 2.31 14.05 -9.03
N GLN A 147 2.71 14.71 -7.96
CA GLN A 147 4.09 15.21 -7.78
C GLN A 147 5.08 14.06 -7.58
N VAL A 148 4.74 13.04 -6.79
CA VAL A 148 5.59 11.86 -6.58
C VAL A 148 5.77 11.07 -7.88
N VAL A 149 4.70 10.84 -8.64
CA VAL A 149 4.80 10.13 -9.94
C VAL A 149 5.67 10.91 -10.93
N ALA A 150 5.55 12.24 -10.98
CA ALA A 150 6.41 13.08 -11.82
C ALA A 150 7.89 12.99 -11.39
N GLU A 151 8.16 12.97 -10.09
CA GLU A 151 9.52 12.83 -9.56
C GLU A 151 10.12 11.44 -9.82
N LEU A 152 9.34 10.38 -9.64
CA LEU A 152 9.76 9.02 -9.99
C LEU A 152 10.18 8.92 -11.45
N ARG A 153 9.36 9.48 -12.38
CA ARG A 153 9.71 9.52 -13.81
C ARG A 153 11.00 10.29 -14.07
N ARG A 154 11.19 11.44 -13.42
CA ARG A 154 12.40 12.23 -13.56
C ARG A 154 13.63 11.44 -13.11
N LEU A 155 13.59 10.86 -11.91
CA LEU A 155 14.70 10.10 -11.33
C LEU A 155 15.05 8.84 -12.17
N MET A 156 14.04 8.10 -12.63
CA MET A 156 14.26 6.93 -13.48
C MET A 156 14.90 7.33 -14.82
N THR A 157 14.42 8.41 -15.45
CA THR A 157 14.97 8.89 -16.72
C THR A 157 16.41 9.37 -16.56
N GLU A 158 16.74 10.06 -15.48
CA GLU A 158 18.11 10.50 -15.18
C GLU A 158 19.09 9.33 -14.97
N LYS A 159 18.57 8.16 -14.56
CA LYS A 159 19.35 6.91 -14.45
C LYS A 159 19.42 6.12 -15.76
N GLY A 160 18.94 6.68 -16.86
CA GLY A 160 18.99 6.07 -18.19
C GLY A 160 17.91 5.04 -18.47
N PHE A 161 16.86 4.98 -17.66
CA PHE A 161 15.69 4.13 -17.95
C PHE A 161 14.79 4.76 -19.01
N LEU A 162 14.25 3.93 -19.87
CA LEU A 162 13.23 4.31 -20.86
C LEU A 162 11.85 3.93 -20.36
N GLU A 163 10.91 4.88 -20.37
CA GLU A 163 9.50 4.58 -20.07
C GLU A 163 8.83 3.95 -21.30
N ILE A 164 8.53 2.66 -21.23
CA ILE A 164 7.95 1.88 -22.33
C ILE A 164 6.62 1.30 -21.85
N THR A 165 5.54 1.63 -22.58
CA THR A 165 4.21 1.08 -22.30
C THR A 165 4.04 -0.33 -22.86
N THR A 166 3.33 -1.18 -22.13
CA THR A 166 3.03 -2.55 -22.52
C THR A 166 1.53 -2.77 -22.72
N PRO A 167 1.11 -3.79 -23.48
CA PRO A 167 -0.31 -4.06 -23.73
C PRO A 167 -1.13 -4.31 -22.46
N ILE A 168 -2.34 -3.74 -22.43
CA ILE A 168 -3.32 -4.02 -21.36
C ILE A 168 -4.21 -5.21 -21.76
N LEU A 169 -4.56 -5.38 -23.04
CA LEU A 169 -5.24 -6.58 -23.51
C LEU A 169 -4.19 -7.64 -23.88
N THR A 170 -4.05 -8.66 -23.04
CA THR A 170 -3.04 -9.71 -23.20
C THR A 170 -3.63 -11.09 -22.94
N ALA A 171 -2.80 -12.10 -22.83
CA ALA A 171 -3.20 -13.44 -22.42
C ALA A 171 -3.18 -13.56 -20.88
N SER A 172 -3.97 -14.50 -20.36
CA SER A 172 -3.91 -14.91 -18.96
C SER A 172 -2.49 -15.30 -18.57
N SER A 173 -2.03 -14.85 -17.40
CA SER A 173 -0.73 -15.17 -16.83
C SER A 173 -0.91 -15.78 -15.44
N PRO A 174 -0.31 -16.96 -15.16
CA PRO A 174 -0.45 -17.62 -13.87
C PRO A 174 0.45 -17.00 -12.80
N GLU A 175 0.26 -15.73 -12.48
CA GLU A 175 1.04 -14.99 -11.48
C GLU A 175 0.42 -15.05 -10.07
N GLY A 176 -0.54 -15.95 -9.83
CA GLY A 176 -1.09 -16.22 -8.51
C GLY A 176 -2.42 -15.55 -8.17
N ALA A 177 -2.75 -14.39 -8.74
CA ALA A 177 -4.06 -13.76 -8.57
C ALA A 177 -5.08 -14.25 -9.61
N ARG A 178 -6.37 -13.95 -9.40
CA ARG A 178 -7.40 -14.18 -10.43
C ARG A 178 -7.35 -13.06 -11.46
N ASP A 179 -7.52 -13.45 -12.74
CA ASP A 179 -7.54 -12.53 -13.86
C ASP A 179 -8.92 -11.86 -14.05
N TYR A 180 -8.92 -10.61 -14.49
CA TYR A 180 -10.08 -10.01 -15.14
C TYR A 180 -10.10 -10.41 -16.60
N LEU A 181 -11.17 -11.07 -17.06
CA LEU A 181 -11.31 -11.58 -18.43
C LEU A 181 -12.15 -10.65 -19.29
N VAL A 182 -11.70 -10.38 -20.51
CA VAL A 182 -12.40 -9.57 -21.50
C VAL A 182 -12.71 -10.46 -22.72
N PRO A 183 -13.99 -10.70 -23.05
CA PRO A 183 -14.35 -11.56 -24.19
C PRO A 183 -13.95 -10.93 -25.53
N ALA A 184 -13.43 -11.76 -26.46
CA ALA A 184 -12.94 -11.32 -27.74
C ALA A 184 -14.03 -11.45 -28.83
N ARG A 185 -14.61 -10.33 -29.25
CA ARG A 185 -15.68 -10.31 -30.28
C ARG A 185 -15.30 -11.02 -31.59
N ASN A 186 -14.06 -10.83 -32.07
CA ASN A 186 -13.58 -11.41 -33.32
C ASN A 186 -13.10 -12.86 -33.21
N HIS A 187 -13.08 -13.41 -32.00
CA HIS A 187 -12.62 -14.77 -31.70
C HIS A 187 -13.58 -15.43 -30.72
N PRO A 188 -14.74 -15.92 -31.17
CA PRO A 188 -15.75 -16.53 -30.31
C PRO A 188 -15.17 -17.60 -29.39
N GLY A 189 -15.53 -17.55 -28.09
CA GLY A 189 -15.04 -18.47 -27.07
C GLY A 189 -13.61 -18.19 -26.56
N LYS A 190 -12.95 -17.12 -27.05
CA LYS A 190 -11.66 -16.68 -26.57
C LYS A 190 -11.77 -15.38 -25.80
N PHE A 191 -10.82 -15.19 -24.85
CA PHE A 191 -10.77 -14.04 -23.96
C PHE A 191 -9.37 -13.42 -23.98
N TYR A 192 -9.33 -12.10 -23.86
CA TYR A 192 -8.17 -11.40 -23.35
C TYR A 192 -8.23 -11.40 -21.81
N ALA A 193 -7.09 -11.28 -21.17
CA ALA A 193 -6.99 -10.96 -19.75
C ALA A 193 -6.39 -9.57 -19.57
N LEU A 194 -6.77 -8.87 -18.49
CA LEU A 194 -6.07 -7.68 -18.05
C LEU A 194 -4.80 -8.12 -17.30
N PRO A 195 -3.65 -7.43 -17.48
CA PRO A 195 -2.36 -7.88 -16.93
C PRO A 195 -2.32 -7.75 -15.40
N GLN A 196 -1.91 -8.79 -14.72
CA GLN A 196 -1.65 -8.74 -13.27
C GLN A 196 -0.40 -7.91 -12.96
N ALA A 197 0.58 -7.95 -13.86
CA ALA A 197 1.76 -7.12 -13.96
C ALA A 197 2.35 -7.30 -15.37
N PRO A 198 3.19 -6.40 -15.90
CA PRO A 198 3.82 -6.56 -17.21
C PRO A 198 5.03 -7.51 -17.20
N GLN A 199 5.03 -8.56 -16.36
CA GLN A 199 6.18 -9.42 -16.08
C GLN A 199 6.78 -10.05 -17.34
N GLN A 200 5.97 -10.67 -18.18
CA GLN A 200 6.48 -11.29 -19.41
C GLN A 200 7.00 -10.24 -20.40
N PHE A 201 6.31 -9.12 -20.55
CA PHE A 201 6.70 -8.06 -21.47
C PHE A 201 8.03 -7.42 -21.10
N LYS A 202 8.27 -7.12 -19.83
CA LYS A 202 9.55 -6.52 -19.42
C LYS A 202 10.73 -7.45 -19.62
N GLN A 203 10.57 -8.76 -19.40
CA GLN A 203 11.61 -9.75 -19.69
C GLN A 203 11.84 -9.90 -21.22
N LEU A 204 10.78 -9.84 -22.02
CA LEU A 204 10.91 -9.81 -23.49
C LEU A 204 11.60 -8.54 -23.98
N LEU A 205 11.43 -7.38 -23.32
CA LEU A 205 12.17 -6.16 -23.64
C LEU A 205 13.66 -6.34 -23.41
N MET A 206 14.08 -7.01 -22.32
CA MET A 206 15.49 -7.32 -22.09
C MET A 206 16.05 -8.22 -23.20
N THR A 207 15.29 -9.23 -23.58
CA THR A 207 15.65 -10.12 -24.72
C THR A 207 15.67 -9.37 -26.06
N SER A 208 14.90 -8.30 -26.18
CA SER A 208 14.85 -7.45 -27.39
C SER A 208 16.01 -6.44 -27.48
N GLY A 209 16.94 -6.44 -26.52
CA GLY A 209 18.11 -5.57 -26.52
C GLY A 209 17.92 -4.22 -25.85
N PHE A 210 16.83 -4.01 -25.08
CA PHE A 210 16.71 -2.86 -24.21
C PHE A 210 17.51 -3.11 -22.94
N ASP A 211 18.19 -2.07 -22.46
CA ASP A 211 19.08 -2.17 -21.30
C ASP A 211 18.37 -1.86 -19.98
N ARG A 212 17.56 -0.79 -19.96
CA ARG A 212 16.85 -0.31 -18.78
C ARG A 212 15.45 0.13 -19.14
N TYR A 213 14.49 -0.56 -18.58
CA TYR A 213 13.05 -0.31 -18.77
C TYR A 213 12.41 0.12 -17.47
N PHE A 214 11.47 1.07 -17.56
CA PHE A 214 10.45 1.26 -16.52
C PHE A 214 9.10 1.65 -17.11
N GLN A 215 8.07 1.52 -16.28
CA GLN A 215 6.71 1.99 -16.59
C GLN A 215 5.99 2.30 -15.28
N ILE A 216 5.16 3.35 -15.26
CA ILE A 216 4.11 3.48 -14.24
C ILE A 216 2.96 2.58 -14.73
N ALA A 217 3.05 1.30 -14.39
CA ALA A 217 2.26 0.23 -14.98
C ALA A 217 0.90 0.08 -14.28
N PRO A 218 -0.23 0.12 -15.01
CA PRO A 218 -1.50 -0.33 -14.48
C PRO A 218 -1.49 -1.85 -14.36
N CYS A 219 -1.87 -2.34 -13.18
CA CYS A 219 -1.97 -3.76 -12.83
C CYS A 219 -3.39 -4.08 -12.37
N PHE A 220 -3.88 -5.28 -12.69
CA PHE A 220 -5.25 -5.68 -12.43
C PHE A 220 -5.27 -7.04 -11.74
N ARG A 221 -5.84 -7.10 -10.53
CA ARG A 221 -5.96 -8.36 -9.77
C ARG A 221 -7.33 -8.44 -9.12
N ASP A 222 -8.03 -9.55 -9.36
CA ASP A 222 -9.30 -9.84 -8.68
C ASP A 222 -9.00 -10.48 -7.32
N GLU A 223 -8.73 -9.63 -6.35
CA GLU A 223 -8.35 -9.98 -4.98
C GLU A 223 -9.17 -9.20 -3.96
N ASP A 224 -9.25 -9.73 -2.74
CA ASP A 224 -9.95 -9.06 -1.65
C ASP A 224 -9.25 -7.77 -1.21
N ALA A 225 -10.06 -6.77 -0.88
CA ALA A 225 -9.58 -5.50 -0.36
C ALA A 225 -8.95 -5.65 1.03
N ARG A 226 -7.88 -4.88 1.28
CA ARG A 226 -7.27 -4.65 2.59
C ARG A 226 -7.07 -3.15 2.81
N ALA A 227 -6.58 -2.76 3.96
CA ALA A 227 -6.23 -1.36 4.19
C ALA A 227 -5.13 -0.87 3.23
N ASP A 228 -4.15 -1.72 2.95
CA ASP A 228 -2.99 -1.47 2.08
C ASP A 228 -3.14 -2.04 0.66
N ARG A 229 -4.33 -2.53 0.30
CA ARG A 229 -4.62 -3.11 -1.02
C ARG A 229 -6.05 -2.79 -1.47
N THR A 230 -6.17 -2.18 -2.64
CA THR A 230 -7.45 -1.98 -3.33
C THR A 230 -7.78 -3.20 -4.18
N PRO A 231 -9.05 -3.59 -4.32
CA PRO A 231 -9.45 -4.56 -5.33
C PRO A 231 -9.37 -3.92 -6.73
N GLY A 232 -9.19 -4.75 -7.74
CA GLY A 232 -9.20 -4.31 -9.13
C GLY A 232 -7.86 -3.74 -9.60
N GLU A 233 -7.81 -2.45 -9.93
CA GLU A 233 -6.62 -1.82 -10.49
C GLU A 233 -5.76 -1.13 -9.43
N PHE A 234 -4.44 -1.18 -9.65
CA PHE A 234 -3.42 -0.45 -8.91
C PHE A 234 -2.23 -0.15 -9.81
N TYR A 235 -1.29 0.67 -9.34
CA TYR A 235 -0.16 1.11 -10.15
C TYR A 235 1.17 0.71 -9.52
N GLN A 236 2.11 0.27 -10.36
CA GLN A 236 3.48 -0.03 -9.97
C GLN A 236 4.48 0.85 -10.74
N LEU A 237 5.56 1.25 -10.09
CA LEU A 237 6.79 1.62 -10.78
C LEU A 237 7.47 0.32 -11.18
N ASP A 238 7.09 -0.24 -12.31
CA ASP A 238 7.65 -1.49 -12.81
C ASP A 238 8.97 -1.23 -13.53
N MET A 239 10.04 -1.94 -13.18
CA MET A 239 11.36 -1.76 -13.77
C MET A 239 12.08 -3.08 -14.03
N GLU A 240 12.95 -3.09 -15.05
CA GLU A 240 13.82 -4.23 -15.38
C GLU A 240 15.13 -3.72 -15.98
N MET A 241 16.23 -4.39 -15.69
CA MET A 241 17.59 -4.07 -16.13
C MET A 241 18.25 -5.31 -16.74
N ALA A 242 18.78 -5.20 -17.94
CA ALA A 242 19.63 -6.24 -18.56
C ALA A 242 21.04 -6.19 -17.96
N PHE A 243 21.72 -7.35 -17.94
CA PHE A 243 23.07 -7.53 -17.43
C PHE A 243 23.25 -7.04 -15.99
N ALA A 244 22.20 -7.15 -15.17
CA ALA A 244 22.15 -6.66 -13.81
C ALA A 244 22.12 -7.79 -12.79
N THR A 245 22.74 -7.52 -11.65
CA THR A 245 22.70 -8.34 -10.44
C THR A 245 21.59 -7.86 -9.49
N GLN A 246 21.36 -8.61 -8.41
CA GLN A 246 20.51 -8.17 -7.32
C GLN A 246 20.93 -6.79 -6.80
N GLU A 247 22.21 -6.60 -6.46
CA GLU A 247 22.74 -5.35 -5.89
C GLU A 247 22.55 -4.15 -6.81
N ASP A 248 22.61 -4.34 -8.13
CA ASP A 248 22.34 -3.26 -9.10
C ASP A 248 20.89 -2.76 -9.00
N VAL A 249 19.92 -3.66 -8.80
CA VAL A 249 18.52 -3.31 -8.63
C VAL A 249 18.27 -2.66 -7.27
N LEU A 250 18.81 -3.26 -6.18
CA LEU A 250 18.62 -2.74 -4.82
C LEU A 250 19.20 -1.32 -4.71
N SER A 251 20.44 -1.09 -5.12
CA SER A 251 21.07 0.23 -5.10
C SER A 251 20.33 1.25 -5.98
N THR A 252 19.88 0.84 -7.17
CA THR A 252 19.08 1.72 -8.06
C THR A 252 17.79 2.18 -7.38
N LEU A 253 17.07 1.27 -6.73
CA LEU A 253 15.82 1.63 -6.03
C LEU A 253 16.07 2.50 -4.79
N GLU A 254 17.14 2.25 -4.04
CA GLU A 254 17.54 3.09 -2.91
C GLU A 254 17.83 4.53 -3.38
N GLU A 255 18.58 4.69 -4.47
CA GLU A 255 18.89 6.00 -5.05
C GLU A 255 17.68 6.73 -5.63
N VAL A 256 16.60 6.02 -5.99
CA VAL A 256 15.33 6.60 -6.46
C VAL A 256 14.41 6.91 -5.28
N LEU A 257 14.22 5.96 -4.36
CA LEU A 257 13.18 6.07 -3.34
C LEU A 257 13.60 6.95 -2.15
N VAL A 258 14.86 6.93 -1.71
CA VAL A 258 15.33 7.75 -0.59
C VAL A 258 15.08 9.24 -0.82
N PRO A 259 15.44 9.84 -1.99
CA PRO A 259 15.10 11.23 -2.29
C PRO A 259 13.60 11.52 -2.29
N VAL A 260 12.79 10.55 -2.75
CA VAL A 260 11.31 10.68 -2.75
C VAL A 260 10.77 10.72 -1.32
N PHE A 261 11.25 9.85 -0.42
CA PHE A 261 10.87 9.88 0.99
C PHE A 261 11.26 11.19 1.67
N HIS A 262 12.48 11.69 1.44
CA HIS A 262 12.91 12.98 1.98
C HIS A 262 12.13 14.18 1.44
N LYS A 263 11.76 14.16 0.17
CA LYS A 263 11.09 15.29 -0.48
C LYS A 263 9.60 15.38 -0.17
N PHE A 264 8.94 14.23 -0.03
CA PHE A 264 7.48 14.13 0.03
C PHE A 264 6.95 13.45 1.29
N GLY A 265 7.81 12.84 2.08
CA GLY A 265 7.41 12.09 3.26
C GLY A 265 6.94 12.97 4.40
N LYS A 266 6.00 12.44 5.18
CA LYS A 266 5.50 13.01 6.43
C LYS A 266 6.58 13.05 7.52
N TYR A 267 7.47 12.03 7.54
CA TYR A 267 8.54 11.90 8.52
C TYR A 267 9.88 12.34 7.95
N GLU A 268 10.69 13.03 8.77
CA GLU A 268 12.01 13.51 8.33
C GLU A 268 13.07 12.41 8.29
N ARG A 269 12.94 11.40 9.18
CA ARG A 269 13.93 10.32 9.28
C ARG A 269 13.61 9.19 8.31
N VAL A 270 14.63 8.82 7.53
CA VAL A 270 14.59 7.73 6.56
C VAL A 270 15.80 6.84 6.79
N SER A 271 15.65 5.52 6.66
CA SER A 271 16.79 4.60 6.71
C SER A 271 17.89 5.02 5.75
N THR A 272 19.14 4.98 6.21
CA THR A 272 20.31 5.32 5.40
C THR A 272 20.64 4.17 4.45
N ALA A 273 20.84 4.48 3.18
CA ALA A 273 21.35 3.50 2.21
C ALA A 273 22.87 3.19 2.45
N PRO A 274 23.34 1.96 2.17
CA PRO A 274 22.56 0.80 1.76
C PRO A 274 21.66 0.27 2.89
N PHE A 275 20.45 -0.15 2.55
CA PHE A 275 19.51 -0.68 3.55
C PHE A 275 19.97 -2.04 4.07
N ARG A 276 19.57 -2.38 5.28
CA ARG A 276 19.84 -3.67 5.89
C ARG A 276 19.21 -4.79 5.08
N HIS A 277 19.98 -5.82 4.74
CA HIS A 277 19.49 -7.08 4.19
C HIS A 277 19.19 -8.04 5.34
N ILE A 278 18.02 -8.64 5.30
CA ILE A 278 17.56 -9.63 6.27
C ILE A 278 17.11 -10.87 5.49
N PRO A 279 17.78 -12.00 5.64
CA PRO A 279 17.33 -13.25 5.03
C PRO A 279 15.90 -13.61 5.46
N TYR A 280 15.11 -14.15 4.56
CA TYR A 280 13.70 -14.52 4.82
C TYR A 280 13.52 -15.35 6.09
N LYS A 281 14.36 -16.37 6.27
CA LYS A 281 14.33 -17.23 7.47
C LYS A 281 14.63 -16.46 8.76
N GLU A 282 15.57 -15.50 8.71
CA GLU A 282 15.89 -14.62 9.84
C GLU A 282 14.72 -13.68 10.15
N ALA A 283 14.05 -13.15 9.12
CA ALA A 283 12.89 -12.29 9.29
C ALA A 283 11.75 -13.00 10.02
N LEU A 284 11.44 -14.24 9.65
CA LEU A 284 10.44 -15.06 10.32
C LEU A 284 10.86 -15.42 11.76
N GLU A 285 12.14 -15.71 11.98
CA GLU A 285 12.65 -16.10 13.29
C GLU A 285 12.66 -14.95 14.28
N ARG A 286 13.13 -13.76 13.88
CA ARG A 286 13.29 -12.60 14.76
C ARG A 286 12.07 -11.71 14.85
N TYR A 287 11.25 -11.67 13.80
CA TYR A 287 10.13 -10.73 13.71
C TYR A 287 8.78 -11.39 13.48
N GLY A 288 8.76 -12.69 13.14
CA GLY A 288 7.55 -13.46 12.88
C GLY A 288 6.80 -13.05 11.61
N SER A 289 7.50 -12.39 10.70
CA SER A 289 6.94 -11.88 9.44
C SER A 289 8.06 -11.60 8.44
N ASP A 290 7.79 -11.85 7.17
CA ASP A 290 8.59 -11.40 6.02
C ASP A 290 8.45 -9.88 5.74
N LYS A 291 7.61 -9.20 6.51
CA LYS A 291 7.36 -7.74 6.42
C LYS A 291 7.50 -7.08 7.80
N PRO A 292 8.72 -7.10 8.39
CA PRO A 292 8.92 -6.59 9.75
C PRO A 292 8.76 -5.06 9.82
N ASP A 293 8.06 -4.58 10.84
CA ASP A 293 8.09 -3.16 11.22
C ASP A 293 9.31 -2.93 12.12
N LEU A 294 10.41 -2.43 11.52
CA LEU A 294 11.67 -2.19 12.23
C LEU A 294 11.65 -0.95 13.14
N ARG A 295 10.56 -0.20 13.19
CA ARG A 295 10.32 0.85 14.19
C ARG A 295 10.09 0.28 15.59
N ILE A 296 9.78 -1.01 15.67
CA ILE A 296 9.60 -1.74 16.93
C ILE A 296 10.93 -2.41 17.30
N ASP A 297 11.46 -2.10 18.48
CA ASP A 297 12.76 -2.59 18.98
C ASP A 297 12.69 -3.99 19.62
N LEU A 298 11.49 -4.58 19.75
CA LEU A 298 11.30 -5.91 20.31
C LEU A 298 11.67 -6.99 19.29
N GLU A 299 12.25 -8.10 19.77
CA GLU A 299 12.54 -9.28 18.95
C GLU A 299 11.91 -10.53 19.57
N ILE A 300 11.64 -11.52 18.71
CA ILE A 300 11.16 -12.83 19.10
C ILE A 300 12.35 -13.70 19.48
N GLN A 301 12.20 -14.51 20.50
CA GLN A 301 13.19 -15.50 20.93
C GLN A 301 12.58 -16.90 20.97
N ASP A 302 13.32 -17.88 20.47
CA ASP A 302 12.97 -19.28 20.63
C ASP A 302 13.31 -19.75 22.04
N ILE A 303 12.32 -20.27 22.74
CA ILE A 303 12.45 -20.81 24.10
C ILE A 303 11.98 -22.28 24.19
N THR A 304 11.89 -22.94 23.06
CA THR A 304 11.37 -24.33 23.00
C THR A 304 12.14 -25.24 23.92
N ALA A 305 13.46 -25.19 23.89
CA ALA A 305 14.32 -26.03 24.73
C ALA A 305 14.17 -25.70 26.22
N GLU A 306 14.00 -24.45 26.59
CA GLU A 306 13.91 -23.96 27.96
C GLU A 306 12.60 -24.37 28.64
N VAL A 307 11.51 -24.56 27.86
CA VAL A 307 10.18 -24.87 28.42
C VAL A 307 9.77 -26.32 28.24
N GLN A 308 10.46 -27.08 27.40
CA GLN A 308 10.14 -28.49 27.16
C GLN A 308 10.26 -29.31 28.47
N GLY A 309 9.31 -30.23 28.72
CA GLY A 309 9.22 -30.99 29.96
C GLY A 309 8.63 -30.21 31.14
N CYS A 310 7.98 -29.05 30.92
CA CYS A 310 7.31 -28.32 31.98
C CYS A 310 5.89 -28.83 32.32
N GLY A 311 5.38 -29.80 31.55
CA GLY A 311 4.05 -30.38 31.74
C GLY A 311 2.88 -29.52 31.26
N PHE A 312 3.13 -28.45 30.50
CA PHE A 312 2.08 -27.66 29.85
C PHE A 312 1.89 -28.12 28.41
N GLY A 313 0.78 -28.83 28.13
CA GLY A 313 0.54 -29.49 26.85
C GLY A 313 0.89 -28.68 25.59
N PRO A 314 0.48 -27.41 25.46
CA PRO A 314 0.86 -26.60 24.30
C PRO A 314 2.36 -26.39 24.10
N PHE A 315 3.16 -26.44 25.18
CA PHE A 315 4.62 -26.28 25.10
C PHE A 315 5.34 -27.58 24.79
N GLU A 316 4.69 -28.71 25.06
CA GLU A 316 5.24 -30.03 24.74
C GLU A 316 5.02 -30.44 23.27
N ALA A 317 4.01 -29.83 22.61
CA ALA A 317 3.53 -30.26 21.30
C ALA A 317 4.21 -29.57 20.10
N GLY A 318 5.09 -28.58 20.32
CA GLY A 318 5.67 -27.81 19.23
C GLY A 318 6.69 -26.76 19.63
N THR A 319 6.93 -25.85 18.71
CA THR A 319 7.82 -24.70 18.91
C THR A 319 7.18 -23.65 19.83
N VAL A 320 7.98 -23.07 20.71
CA VAL A 320 7.56 -21.98 21.61
C VAL A 320 8.40 -20.74 21.38
N LYS A 321 7.74 -19.66 20.98
CA LYS A 321 8.35 -18.35 20.73
C LYS A 321 7.91 -17.35 21.81
N ALA A 322 8.80 -16.47 22.23
CA ALA A 322 8.56 -15.48 23.26
C ALA A 322 8.93 -14.08 22.82
N VAL A 323 8.18 -13.09 23.31
CA VAL A 323 8.52 -11.67 23.25
C VAL A 323 8.55 -11.12 24.66
N VAL A 324 9.62 -10.40 25.01
CA VAL A 324 9.85 -9.86 26.33
C VAL A 324 9.73 -8.36 26.31
N VAL A 325 9.03 -7.81 27.30
CA VAL A 325 9.02 -6.37 27.62
C VAL A 325 9.51 -6.17 29.05
N HIS A 326 10.50 -5.33 29.22
CA HIS A 326 10.99 -4.96 30.56
C HIS A 326 10.22 -3.76 31.13
N ASP A 327 10.26 -3.61 32.45
CA ASP A 327 9.60 -2.50 33.16
C ASP A 327 8.08 -2.38 32.89
N PHE A 328 7.43 -3.53 32.69
CA PHE A 328 6.02 -3.66 32.34
C PHE A 328 5.11 -3.47 33.56
N ASN A 329 4.27 -2.45 33.53
CA ASN A 329 3.39 -2.07 34.65
C ASN A 329 1.89 -2.14 34.36
N GLN A 330 1.49 -2.80 33.25
CA GLN A 330 0.09 -2.87 32.85
C GLN A 330 -0.75 -3.83 33.71
N ALA A 331 -2.04 -3.49 33.88
CA ALA A 331 -3.00 -4.26 34.66
C ALA A 331 -3.45 -5.54 33.93
N ARG A 332 -3.99 -6.50 34.67
CA ARG A 332 -4.51 -7.78 34.14
C ARG A 332 -5.50 -7.58 32.98
N LYS A 333 -6.44 -6.63 33.10
CA LYS A 333 -7.42 -6.34 32.05
C LYS A 333 -6.77 -5.94 30.71
N TRP A 334 -5.64 -5.24 30.77
CA TRP A 334 -4.88 -4.88 29.57
C TRP A 334 -4.28 -6.12 28.91
N ILE A 335 -3.73 -7.06 29.71
CA ILE A 335 -3.18 -8.32 29.21
C ILE A 335 -4.28 -9.17 28.58
N ASP A 336 -5.43 -9.30 29.25
CA ASP A 336 -6.54 -10.07 28.71
C ASP A 336 -7.02 -9.52 27.37
N LYS A 337 -7.03 -8.19 27.18
CA LYS A 337 -7.31 -7.56 25.90
C LYS A 337 -6.23 -7.84 24.85
N LEU A 338 -4.95 -7.78 25.22
CA LEU A 338 -3.85 -8.15 24.32
C LEU A 338 -4.03 -9.58 23.79
N LEU A 339 -4.28 -10.54 24.69
CA LEU A 339 -4.46 -11.95 24.32
C LEU A 339 -5.65 -12.16 23.40
N ALA A 340 -6.77 -11.49 23.68
CA ALA A 340 -7.96 -11.53 22.83
C ALA A 340 -7.67 -10.98 21.42
N ASP A 341 -6.96 -9.86 21.33
CA ASP A 341 -6.58 -9.26 20.04
C ASP A 341 -5.61 -10.16 19.25
N VAL A 342 -4.69 -10.87 19.93
CA VAL A 342 -3.83 -11.88 19.30
C VAL A 342 -4.65 -13.04 18.75
N GLU A 343 -5.59 -13.58 19.54
CA GLU A 343 -6.45 -14.70 19.12
C GLU A 343 -7.33 -14.30 17.93
N VAL A 344 -7.89 -13.08 17.92
CA VAL A 344 -8.68 -12.56 16.78
C VAL A 344 -7.85 -12.47 15.51
N GLN A 345 -6.58 -12.03 15.59
CA GLN A 345 -5.73 -11.84 14.41
C GLN A 345 -5.08 -13.12 13.90
N THR A 346 -4.88 -14.12 14.76
CA THR A 346 -4.10 -15.31 14.40
C THR A 346 -4.89 -16.63 14.45
N GLY A 347 -6.04 -16.64 15.12
CA GLY A 347 -6.76 -17.86 15.48
C GLY A 347 -6.09 -18.69 16.60
N ASN A 348 -4.94 -18.24 17.12
CA ASN A 348 -4.15 -18.96 18.10
C ASN A 348 -4.14 -18.25 19.46
N LYS A 349 -4.12 -19.01 20.54
CA LYS A 349 -4.03 -18.50 21.90
C LYS A 349 -2.58 -18.24 22.28
N ALA A 350 -2.34 -17.09 22.92
CA ALA A 350 -1.06 -16.76 23.53
C ALA A 350 -1.07 -17.00 25.04
N CYS A 351 0.10 -17.25 25.60
CA CYS A 351 0.34 -17.43 27.03
C CYS A 351 1.23 -16.30 27.56
N TRP A 352 1.28 -16.13 28.88
CA TRP A 352 2.11 -15.08 29.47
C TRP A 352 2.56 -15.40 30.88
N VAL A 353 3.64 -14.75 31.32
CA VAL A 353 4.08 -14.66 32.72
C VAL A 353 4.63 -13.28 33.01
N LYS A 354 4.66 -12.88 34.29
CA LYS A 354 5.36 -11.70 34.80
C LYS A 354 6.45 -12.13 35.79
N VAL A 355 7.46 -11.29 35.93
CA VAL A 355 8.48 -11.42 36.96
C VAL A 355 8.18 -10.42 38.07
N ASP A 356 7.95 -10.91 39.28
CA ASP A 356 7.69 -10.07 40.45
C ASP A 356 8.96 -9.37 41.00
N VAL A 357 8.82 -8.55 42.03
CA VAL A 357 9.91 -7.82 42.65
C VAL A 357 10.99 -8.72 43.26
N ASN A 358 10.65 -9.96 43.60
CA ASN A 358 11.56 -10.98 44.15
C ASN A 358 12.17 -11.86 43.04
N GLY A 359 11.88 -11.56 41.77
CA GLY A 359 12.37 -12.33 40.65
C GLY A 359 11.60 -13.62 40.38
N ASN A 360 10.41 -13.85 40.96
CA ASN A 360 9.64 -15.05 40.73
C ASN A 360 8.67 -14.89 39.56
N LEU A 361 8.42 -15.99 38.82
CA LEU A 361 7.41 -16.02 37.76
C LEU A 361 6.01 -16.04 38.38
N THR A 362 5.14 -15.14 37.92
CA THR A 362 3.78 -14.99 38.44
C THR A 362 2.75 -14.82 37.31
N GLY A 363 1.51 -15.20 37.60
CA GLY A 363 0.38 -15.06 36.66
C GLY A 363 0.42 -16.05 35.49
N GLY A 364 -0.58 -16.01 34.64
CA GLY A 364 -0.69 -16.84 33.43
C GLY A 364 -0.36 -18.31 33.63
N VAL A 365 0.68 -18.77 32.93
CA VAL A 365 1.17 -20.16 32.96
C VAL A 365 2.33 -20.39 33.95
N SER A 366 2.61 -19.44 34.83
CA SER A 366 3.77 -19.47 35.75
C SER A 366 3.90 -20.75 36.55
N LYS A 367 2.79 -21.39 36.96
CA LYS A 367 2.80 -22.64 37.73
C LYS A 367 3.50 -23.79 37.02
N PHE A 368 3.54 -23.79 35.69
CA PHE A 368 4.24 -24.79 34.90
C PHE A 368 5.72 -24.46 34.68
N LEU A 369 6.09 -23.19 34.86
CA LEU A 369 7.42 -22.68 34.53
C LEU A 369 8.30 -22.41 35.76
N THR A 370 7.83 -22.73 36.96
CA THR A 370 8.56 -22.47 38.21
C THR A 370 9.93 -23.12 38.21
N GLU A 371 10.02 -24.40 37.78
CA GLU A 371 11.28 -25.14 37.69
C GLU A 371 12.15 -24.73 36.49
N ARG A 372 11.59 -24.02 35.55
CA ARG A 372 12.25 -23.52 34.33
C ARG A 372 12.71 -22.07 34.45
N LYS A 373 12.47 -21.42 35.59
CA LYS A 373 12.72 -20.01 35.84
C LYS A 373 14.16 -19.60 35.50
N ASP A 374 15.15 -20.36 36.00
CA ASP A 374 16.57 -19.97 35.83
C ASP A 374 16.99 -20.06 34.36
N ALA A 375 16.60 -21.13 33.64
CA ALA A 375 16.84 -21.27 32.21
C ALA A 375 16.18 -20.13 31.40
N LEU A 376 14.92 -19.81 31.73
CA LEU A 376 14.22 -18.68 31.10
C LEU A 376 14.85 -17.34 31.43
N THR A 377 15.34 -17.16 32.66
CA THR A 377 16.01 -15.93 33.06
C THR A 377 17.32 -15.72 32.31
N GLU A 378 18.12 -16.77 32.18
CA GLU A 378 19.36 -16.74 31.38
C GLU A 378 19.07 -16.46 29.90
N LYS A 379 18.13 -17.20 29.30
CA LYS A 379 17.78 -17.09 27.87
C LYS A 379 17.20 -15.74 27.50
N LEU A 380 16.26 -15.24 28.30
CA LEU A 380 15.46 -14.05 28.00
C LEU A 380 15.94 -12.77 28.72
N GLY A 381 16.98 -12.85 29.53
CA GLY A 381 17.47 -11.71 30.32
C GLY A 381 16.43 -11.18 31.31
N LEU A 382 15.64 -12.06 31.94
CA LEU A 382 14.53 -11.64 32.80
C LEU A 382 15.02 -10.93 34.06
N LYS A 383 14.34 -9.84 34.40
CA LYS A 383 14.55 -9.05 35.62
C LYS A 383 13.19 -8.72 36.27
N PRO A 384 13.15 -8.31 37.54
CA PRO A 384 11.94 -7.82 38.17
C PRO A 384 11.22 -6.79 37.27
N GLY A 385 9.90 -6.96 37.08
CA GLY A 385 9.11 -6.12 36.18
C GLY A 385 9.07 -6.60 34.72
N SER A 386 9.76 -7.70 34.36
CA SER A 386 9.64 -8.26 33.00
C SER A 386 8.27 -8.91 32.79
N PHE A 387 7.75 -8.74 31.58
CA PHE A 387 6.57 -9.43 31.05
C PHE A 387 6.97 -10.26 29.84
N VAL A 388 6.59 -11.51 29.82
CA VAL A 388 6.86 -12.44 28.72
C VAL A 388 5.54 -12.90 28.15
N CYS A 389 5.33 -12.66 26.84
CA CYS A 389 4.20 -13.18 26.09
C CYS A 389 4.69 -14.25 25.11
N MET A 390 4.03 -15.39 25.09
CA MET A 390 4.50 -16.61 24.41
C MET A 390 3.45 -17.15 23.45
N ALA A 391 3.92 -17.63 22.31
CA ALA A 391 3.15 -18.35 21.31
C ALA A 391 3.68 -19.77 21.18
N ALA A 392 2.79 -20.76 21.08
CA ALA A 392 3.14 -22.17 20.95
C ALA A 392 2.36 -22.84 19.82
N GLY A 393 2.99 -23.79 19.12
CA GLY A 393 2.37 -24.57 18.06
C GLY A 393 3.35 -25.06 17.00
N LYS A 394 2.85 -25.39 15.80
CA LYS A 394 3.71 -25.64 14.64
C LYS A 394 4.56 -24.39 14.36
N LEU A 395 5.77 -24.57 13.85
CA LEU A 395 6.75 -23.48 13.66
C LEU A 395 6.13 -22.23 13.01
N ALA A 396 5.51 -22.35 11.84
CA ALA A 396 4.92 -21.21 11.13
C ALA A 396 3.81 -20.53 11.95
N ALA A 397 2.95 -21.29 12.64
CA ALA A 397 1.89 -20.73 13.47
C ALA A 397 2.46 -20.01 14.71
N ALA A 398 3.49 -20.57 15.34
CA ALA A 398 4.16 -19.96 16.49
C ALA A 398 4.88 -18.65 16.09
N GLN A 399 5.59 -18.65 14.96
CA GLN A 399 6.25 -17.46 14.41
C GLN A 399 5.22 -16.34 14.08
N LYS A 400 4.17 -16.65 13.32
CA LYS A 400 3.11 -15.71 12.97
C LYS A 400 2.45 -15.11 14.22
N THR A 401 2.12 -15.97 15.19
CA THR A 401 1.48 -15.50 16.44
C THR A 401 2.43 -14.62 17.26
N ALA A 402 3.70 -14.99 17.36
CA ALA A 402 4.71 -14.18 18.03
C ALA A 402 4.96 -12.85 17.32
N GLY A 403 4.88 -12.80 16.00
CA GLY A 403 4.95 -11.57 15.18
C GLY A 403 3.81 -10.60 15.51
N VAL A 404 2.59 -11.10 15.66
CA VAL A 404 1.44 -10.30 16.11
C VAL A 404 1.63 -9.81 17.54
N ILE A 405 2.09 -10.69 18.46
CA ILE A 405 2.41 -10.30 19.84
C ILE A 405 3.44 -9.18 19.84
N ARG A 406 4.54 -9.33 19.10
CA ARG A 406 5.61 -8.32 18.95
C ARG A 406 5.03 -6.97 18.51
N THR A 407 4.23 -6.98 17.47
CA THR A 407 3.64 -5.76 16.89
C THR A 407 2.69 -5.07 17.87
N LEU A 408 1.84 -5.83 18.54
CA LEU A 408 0.89 -5.28 19.51
C LEU A 408 1.59 -4.75 20.77
N LEU A 409 2.60 -5.46 21.28
CA LEU A 409 3.41 -5.01 22.41
C LEU A 409 4.18 -3.75 22.06
N GLY A 410 4.89 -3.74 20.93
CA GLY A 410 5.67 -2.60 20.49
C GLY A 410 4.84 -1.33 20.37
N LYS A 411 3.69 -1.41 19.72
CA LYS A 411 2.80 -0.25 19.51
C LYS A 411 2.04 0.21 20.76
N ARG A 412 1.84 -0.67 21.75
CA ARG A 412 0.99 -0.37 22.92
C ARG A 412 1.77 -0.12 24.20
N VAL A 413 3.02 -0.53 24.28
CA VAL A 413 3.89 -0.31 25.43
C VAL A 413 4.80 0.87 25.11
N PRO A 414 4.77 1.95 25.91
CA PRO A 414 5.61 3.13 25.65
C PRO A 414 7.10 2.78 25.60
N GLY A 415 7.83 3.41 24.68
CA GLY A 415 9.28 3.29 24.55
C GLY A 415 9.76 2.20 23.58
N HIS A 416 8.86 1.40 23.01
CA HIS A 416 9.19 0.30 22.08
C HIS A 416 8.82 0.57 20.63
N PHE A 417 8.30 1.75 20.33
CA PHE A 417 7.87 2.13 18.99
C PHE A 417 8.37 3.54 18.62
N ASP A 418 9.19 3.62 17.60
CA ASP A 418 9.66 4.88 17.03
C ASP A 418 8.83 5.23 15.79
N GLU A 419 7.72 5.96 15.98
CA GLU A 419 6.74 6.22 14.95
C GLU A 419 7.15 7.26 13.90
N ASP A 420 8.16 8.11 14.20
CA ASP A 420 8.52 9.27 13.39
C ASP A 420 9.61 8.97 12.34
N GLN A 421 9.56 7.80 11.70
CA GLN A 421 10.54 7.43 10.69
C GLN A 421 9.99 6.49 9.62
N TYR A 422 10.69 6.45 8.49
CA TYR A 422 10.59 5.40 7.48
C TYR A 422 11.72 4.40 7.72
N ALA A 423 11.38 3.27 8.33
CA ALA A 423 12.30 2.18 8.58
C ALA A 423 12.24 1.19 7.40
N LEU A 424 13.26 1.26 6.53
CA LEU A 424 13.37 0.45 5.32
C LEU A 424 14.39 -0.67 5.51
N CYS A 425 14.09 -1.84 4.94
CA CYS A 425 15.01 -2.97 4.84
C CYS A 425 14.69 -3.82 3.61
N TRP A 426 15.64 -4.60 3.18
CA TRP A 426 15.45 -5.64 2.18
C TRP A 426 15.26 -6.99 2.87
N ILE A 427 14.24 -7.73 2.48
CA ILE A 427 14.13 -9.15 2.76
C ILE A 427 14.65 -9.89 1.54
N VAL A 428 15.59 -10.81 1.76
CA VAL A 428 16.31 -11.51 0.69
C VAL A 428 16.29 -13.03 0.93
N ASP A 429 16.79 -13.81 -0.01
CA ASP A 429 16.91 -15.26 0.12
C ASP A 429 15.58 -15.97 0.41
N PHE A 430 14.55 -15.62 -0.34
CA PHE A 430 13.26 -16.29 -0.26
C PHE A 430 13.38 -17.78 -0.67
N PRO A 431 12.62 -18.68 -0.07
CA PRO A 431 12.55 -20.05 -0.56
C PRO A 431 11.99 -20.09 -1.98
N MET A 432 12.55 -20.93 -2.85
CA MET A 432 12.03 -21.16 -4.19
C MET A 432 10.70 -21.90 -4.16
N TYR A 433 10.58 -22.85 -3.25
CA TYR A 433 9.43 -23.73 -3.12
C TYR A 433 8.88 -23.75 -1.70
N GLU A 434 7.59 -24.08 -1.60
CA GLU A 434 6.88 -24.33 -0.34
C GLU A 434 5.92 -25.50 -0.48
N MET A 435 5.42 -26.01 0.64
CA MET A 435 4.33 -26.97 0.63
C MET A 435 3.00 -26.22 0.64
N GLY A 436 2.20 -26.38 -0.40
CA GLY A 436 0.88 -25.77 -0.50
C GLY A 436 0.00 -26.17 0.69
N GLU A 437 -0.58 -25.18 1.39
CA GLU A 437 -1.42 -25.45 2.57
C GLU A 437 -2.67 -26.28 2.24
N GLU A 438 -3.27 -26.06 1.08
CA GLU A 438 -4.48 -26.76 0.64
C GLU A 438 -4.17 -28.00 -0.19
N SER A 439 -3.21 -27.92 -1.09
CA SER A 439 -2.84 -29.02 -2.00
C SER A 439 -2.00 -30.10 -1.33
N GLY A 440 -1.20 -29.71 -0.32
CA GLY A 440 -0.20 -30.60 0.29
C GLY A 440 0.91 -31.01 -0.67
N GLN A 441 1.05 -30.31 -1.80
CA GLN A 441 2.08 -30.57 -2.81
C GLN A 441 3.12 -29.45 -2.84
N LEU A 442 4.26 -29.73 -3.47
CA LEU A 442 5.29 -28.73 -3.67
C LEU A 442 4.81 -27.69 -4.69
N GLU A 443 4.90 -26.43 -4.33
CA GLU A 443 4.52 -25.27 -5.15
C GLU A 443 5.63 -24.22 -5.13
N PHE A 444 5.61 -23.29 -6.11
CA PHE A 444 6.47 -22.11 -6.02
C PHE A 444 6.01 -21.21 -4.86
N CYS A 445 6.97 -20.76 -4.05
CA CYS A 445 6.65 -19.93 -2.88
C CYS A 445 6.10 -18.55 -3.29
N HIS A 446 6.72 -17.89 -4.30
CA HIS A 446 6.30 -16.57 -4.77
C HIS A 446 6.37 -16.50 -6.31
N ASN A 447 7.46 -15.96 -6.88
CA ASN A 447 7.60 -15.75 -8.31
C ASN A 447 8.33 -16.94 -8.98
N PRO A 448 7.65 -17.71 -9.85
CA PRO A 448 8.23 -18.87 -10.52
C PRO A 448 9.34 -18.51 -11.52
N PHE A 449 9.46 -17.24 -11.90
CA PHE A 449 10.47 -16.74 -12.84
C PHE A 449 11.75 -16.25 -12.15
N SER A 450 11.88 -16.45 -10.83
CA SER A 450 13.11 -16.12 -10.10
C SER A 450 14.21 -17.15 -10.38
N MET A 451 15.45 -16.69 -10.37
CA MET A 451 16.61 -17.58 -10.51
C MET A 451 16.80 -18.39 -9.21
N PRO A 452 16.81 -19.72 -9.25
CA PRO A 452 17.19 -20.53 -8.09
C PRO A 452 18.68 -20.32 -7.77
N GLN A 453 19.00 -20.10 -6.49
CA GLN A 453 20.39 -19.99 -6.05
C GLN A 453 21.12 -21.31 -6.30
N GLY A 454 22.29 -21.23 -6.93
CA GLY A 454 23.04 -22.40 -7.39
C GLY A 454 22.60 -22.94 -8.75
N GLY A 455 21.57 -22.35 -9.38
CA GLY A 455 21.14 -22.65 -10.75
C GLY A 455 20.71 -24.10 -10.97
N LEU A 456 20.99 -24.63 -12.17
CA LEU A 456 20.61 -26.01 -12.56
C LEU A 456 21.14 -27.07 -11.60
N LYS A 457 22.39 -26.92 -11.18
CA LYS A 457 23.04 -27.88 -10.29
C LYS A 457 22.32 -28.05 -8.95
N ALA A 458 21.86 -26.96 -8.35
CA ALA A 458 21.13 -27.01 -7.08
C ALA A 458 19.79 -27.75 -7.23
N LEU A 459 19.10 -27.58 -8.35
CA LEU A 459 17.86 -28.29 -8.65
C LEU A 459 18.09 -29.79 -8.88
N GLU A 460 19.14 -30.14 -9.65
CA GLU A 460 19.52 -31.55 -9.91
C GLU A 460 19.91 -32.27 -8.62
N GLU A 461 20.69 -31.64 -7.73
CA GLU A 461 21.10 -32.21 -6.42
C GLU A 461 19.93 -32.37 -5.44
N ALA A 462 18.85 -31.61 -5.63
CA ALA A 462 17.65 -31.66 -4.79
C ALA A 462 16.54 -32.53 -5.39
N GLU A 463 16.68 -33.01 -6.64
CA GLU A 463 15.66 -33.80 -7.34
C GLU A 463 15.25 -35.05 -6.56
N GLY A 464 13.95 -35.24 -6.37
CA GLY A 464 13.39 -36.40 -5.63
C GLY A 464 13.50 -36.30 -4.11
N ASP A 465 14.06 -35.20 -3.58
CA ASP A 465 14.19 -34.96 -2.13
C ASP A 465 13.46 -33.66 -1.75
N THR A 466 12.27 -33.80 -1.20
CA THR A 466 11.42 -32.64 -0.84
C THR A 466 12.10 -31.73 0.19
N GLU A 467 12.84 -32.26 1.16
CA GLU A 467 13.53 -31.44 2.15
C GLU A 467 14.63 -30.58 1.52
N LYS A 468 15.37 -31.13 0.57
CA LYS A 468 16.37 -30.37 -0.18
C LYS A 468 15.72 -29.34 -1.09
N LEU A 469 14.61 -29.67 -1.76
CA LEU A 469 13.86 -28.72 -2.59
C LEU A 469 13.34 -27.52 -1.76
N LEU A 470 12.81 -27.76 -0.59
CA LEU A 470 12.39 -26.71 0.35
C LEU A 470 13.56 -25.88 0.92
N ALA A 471 14.79 -26.36 0.79
CA ALA A 471 15.99 -25.65 1.19
C ALA A 471 16.60 -24.78 0.05
N VAL A 472 16.16 -24.96 -1.20
CA VAL A 472 16.58 -24.13 -2.34
C VAL A 472 15.98 -22.72 -2.18
N ASN A 473 16.84 -21.72 -2.13
CA ASN A 473 16.43 -20.32 -2.16
C ASN A 473 16.36 -19.80 -3.60
N ALA A 474 15.57 -18.74 -3.81
CA ALA A 474 15.57 -17.95 -5.03
C ALA A 474 16.27 -16.60 -4.81
N ASP A 475 16.86 -16.05 -5.86
CA ASP A 475 17.39 -14.69 -5.88
C ASP A 475 16.23 -13.68 -5.98
N GLN A 476 15.39 -13.69 -4.94
CA GLN A 476 14.21 -12.86 -4.78
C GLN A 476 14.38 -11.94 -3.59
N TYR A 477 13.84 -10.73 -3.70
CA TYR A 477 13.97 -9.68 -2.69
C TYR A 477 12.72 -8.80 -2.63
N ASP A 478 12.34 -8.44 -1.40
CA ASP A 478 11.27 -7.49 -1.13
C ASP A 478 11.80 -6.29 -0.35
N LEU A 479 11.40 -5.09 -0.77
CA LEU A 479 11.61 -3.87 0.01
C LEU A 479 10.47 -3.73 1.01
N VAL A 480 10.81 -3.66 2.27
CA VAL A 480 9.84 -3.46 3.34
C VAL A 480 10.03 -2.08 3.97
N CYS A 481 8.94 -1.34 4.13
CA CYS A 481 8.90 -0.07 4.82
C CYS A 481 7.80 -0.09 5.88
N ASN A 482 8.18 0.11 7.16
CA ASN A 482 7.22 0.24 8.27
C ASN A 482 6.22 -0.93 8.39
N GLY A 483 6.64 -2.14 8.05
CA GLY A 483 5.77 -3.33 8.10
C GLY A 483 4.96 -3.59 6.84
N TYR A 484 5.17 -2.82 5.78
CA TYR A 484 4.53 -3.00 4.48
C TYR A 484 5.56 -3.38 3.41
N GLU A 485 5.25 -4.38 2.60
CA GLU A 485 5.97 -4.67 1.36
C GLU A 485 5.76 -3.51 0.39
N SER A 486 6.83 -2.77 0.12
CA SER A 486 6.81 -1.59 -0.75
C SER A 486 7.21 -1.90 -2.19
N ALA A 487 8.03 -2.91 -2.39
CA ALA A 487 8.41 -3.44 -3.69
C ALA A 487 8.74 -4.92 -3.58
N SER A 488 8.53 -5.67 -4.66
CA SER A 488 8.99 -7.03 -4.84
C SER A 488 9.80 -7.14 -6.11
N GLY A 489 10.83 -7.97 -6.12
CA GLY A 489 11.71 -8.17 -7.26
C GLY A 489 12.48 -9.47 -7.22
N ALA A 490 13.17 -9.76 -8.33
CA ALA A 490 14.05 -10.92 -8.43
C ALA A 490 15.11 -10.74 -9.52
N VAL A 491 16.22 -11.46 -9.39
CA VAL A 491 17.03 -11.85 -10.55
C VAL A 491 16.23 -12.91 -11.31
N ARG A 492 16.09 -12.72 -12.63
CA ARG A 492 15.20 -13.57 -13.41
C ARG A 492 15.91 -14.84 -13.90
N ASN A 493 15.14 -15.91 -13.91
CA ASN A 493 15.57 -17.12 -14.60
C ASN A 493 15.42 -16.88 -16.11
N HIS A 494 16.54 -16.71 -16.78
CA HIS A 494 16.64 -16.41 -18.22
C HIS A 494 17.18 -17.60 -19.03
N ASP A 495 17.46 -18.70 -18.36
CA ASP A 495 17.97 -19.92 -18.98
C ASP A 495 16.82 -20.92 -19.16
N PRO A 496 16.51 -21.36 -20.41
CA PRO A 496 15.39 -22.27 -20.67
C PRO A 496 15.58 -23.66 -20.02
N GLU A 497 16.81 -24.16 -19.82
CA GLU A 497 17.06 -25.44 -19.15
C GLU A 497 16.74 -25.33 -17.66
N ILE A 498 17.21 -24.26 -17.00
CA ILE A 498 16.89 -24.00 -15.59
C ILE A 498 15.39 -23.75 -15.40
N MET A 499 14.76 -23.04 -16.36
CA MET A 499 13.33 -22.78 -16.31
C MET A 499 12.53 -24.09 -16.35
N VAL A 500 12.81 -24.95 -17.33
CA VAL A 500 12.14 -26.26 -17.44
C VAL A 500 12.37 -27.08 -16.17
N LYS A 501 13.62 -27.18 -15.71
CA LYS A 501 13.97 -27.95 -14.51
C LYS A 501 13.25 -27.43 -13.26
N ALA A 502 13.15 -26.11 -13.08
CA ALA A 502 12.43 -25.52 -11.95
C ALA A 502 10.94 -25.88 -11.95
N PHE A 503 10.30 -25.89 -13.12
CA PHE A 503 8.90 -26.27 -13.26
C PHE A 503 8.67 -27.79 -13.13
N GLU A 504 9.63 -28.63 -13.56
CA GLU A 504 9.56 -30.09 -13.34
C GLU A 504 9.46 -30.45 -11.87
N MET A 505 10.14 -29.69 -10.98
CA MET A 505 10.09 -29.92 -9.54
C MET A 505 8.66 -29.79 -8.95
N VAL A 506 7.81 -28.99 -9.58
CA VAL A 506 6.38 -28.85 -9.20
C VAL A 506 5.44 -29.63 -10.12
N GLY A 507 5.97 -30.59 -10.89
CA GLY A 507 5.18 -31.51 -11.73
C GLY A 507 4.75 -30.95 -13.08
N LEU A 508 5.35 -29.86 -13.56
CA LEU A 508 5.08 -29.24 -14.86
C LEU A 508 6.29 -29.49 -15.80
N GLY A 509 6.09 -30.29 -16.85
CA GLY A 509 7.17 -30.61 -17.79
C GLY A 509 7.41 -29.51 -18.84
N GLU A 510 8.39 -29.73 -19.71
CA GLU A 510 8.77 -28.80 -20.78
C GLU A 510 7.59 -28.40 -21.69
N GLU A 511 6.71 -29.35 -22.03
CA GLU A 511 5.54 -29.07 -22.87
C GLU A 511 4.53 -28.15 -22.14
N ASP A 512 4.40 -28.28 -20.80
CA ASP A 512 3.57 -27.38 -20.01
C ASP A 512 4.14 -25.97 -19.99
N VAL A 513 5.47 -25.83 -19.84
CA VAL A 513 6.18 -24.55 -19.87
C VAL A 513 6.01 -23.87 -21.25
N LYS A 514 6.19 -24.61 -22.33
CA LYS A 514 5.97 -24.13 -23.71
C LYS A 514 4.52 -23.71 -23.96
N ALA A 515 3.56 -24.42 -23.41
CA ALA A 515 2.14 -24.12 -23.56
C ALA A 515 1.71 -22.88 -22.76
N LYS A 516 2.22 -22.75 -21.53
CA LYS A 516 1.88 -21.64 -20.62
C LYS A 516 2.63 -20.35 -20.94
N PHE A 517 3.92 -20.44 -21.33
CA PHE A 517 4.83 -19.31 -21.54
C PHE A 517 5.53 -19.34 -22.90
N PRO A 518 4.80 -19.50 -24.02
CA PRO A 518 5.42 -19.74 -25.33
C PRO A 518 6.35 -18.61 -25.75
N ALA A 519 5.99 -17.36 -25.49
CA ALA A 519 6.80 -16.20 -25.88
C ALA A 519 8.12 -16.14 -25.10
N MET A 520 8.07 -16.35 -23.78
CA MET A 520 9.27 -16.31 -22.93
C MET A 520 10.19 -17.49 -23.23
N TYR A 521 9.67 -18.72 -23.27
CA TYR A 521 10.45 -19.90 -23.57
C TYR A 521 11.18 -19.74 -24.91
N ASN A 522 10.46 -19.37 -25.98
CA ASN A 522 11.05 -19.16 -27.29
C ASN A 522 12.09 -18.05 -27.26
N ALA A 523 11.81 -16.89 -26.64
CA ALA A 523 12.73 -15.79 -26.59
C ALA A 523 14.05 -16.17 -25.90
N PHE A 524 14.00 -16.92 -24.81
CA PHE A 524 15.18 -17.34 -24.08
C PHE A 524 16.09 -18.29 -24.87
N THR A 525 15.53 -19.07 -25.78
CA THR A 525 16.33 -19.91 -26.69
C THR A 525 17.18 -19.14 -27.70
N TYR A 526 16.93 -17.84 -27.87
CA TYR A 526 17.72 -16.94 -28.73
C TYR A 526 18.81 -16.17 -27.97
N GLY A 527 19.13 -16.55 -26.75
CA GLY A 527 20.19 -15.95 -25.96
C GLY A 527 19.73 -14.73 -25.18
N ALA A 528 18.85 -14.95 -24.20
CA ALA A 528 18.43 -13.90 -23.27
C ALA A 528 19.60 -13.44 -22.37
N PRO A 529 19.78 -12.13 -22.14
CA PRO A 529 20.76 -11.65 -21.19
C PRO A 529 20.34 -12.00 -19.75
N PRO A 530 21.28 -12.14 -18.80
CA PRO A 530 20.95 -12.05 -17.39
C PRO A 530 20.21 -10.74 -17.12
N HIS A 531 19.10 -10.76 -16.39
CA HIS A 531 18.34 -9.55 -16.09
C HIS A 531 17.65 -9.65 -14.74
N ALA A 532 17.37 -8.50 -14.17
CA ALA A 532 16.79 -8.37 -12.84
C ALA A 532 15.92 -7.12 -12.77
N GLY A 533 14.91 -7.13 -11.92
CA GLY A 533 14.04 -5.99 -11.77
C GLY A 533 13.17 -6.06 -10.52
N ALA A 534 12.38 -5.02 -10.33
CA ALA A 534 11.46 -4.90 -9.21
C ALA A 534 10.25 -4.03 -9.58
N ALA A 535 9.24 -4.05 -8.71
CA ALA A 535 7.99 -3.35 -8.95
C ALA A 535 7.48 -2.68 -7.65
N PRO A 536 7.99 -1.48 -7.28
CA PRO A 536 7.41 -0.68 -6.21
C PRO A 536 5.94 -0.33 -6.47
N GLY A 537 5.06 -0.60 -5.48
CA GLY A 537 3.65 -0.23 -5.54
C GLY A 537 3.48 1.28 -5.34
N VAL A 538 3.03 2.00 -6.37
CA VAL A 538 2.88 3.47 -6.33
C VAL A 538 1.83 3.88 -5.29
N ASP A 539 0.67 3.23 -5.28
CA ASP A 539 -0.42 3.55 -4.36
C ASP A 539 0.00 3.36 -2.90
N ARG A 540 0.70 2.26 -2.61
CA ARG A 540 1.24 1.97 -1.27
C ARG A 540 2.35 2.94 -0.87
N LEU A 541 3.23 3.32 -1.80
CA LEU A 541 4.24 4.35 -1.57
C LEU A 541 3.59 5.68 -1.16
N ILE A 542 2.55 6.12 -1.88
CA ILE A 542 1.84 7.37 -1.53
C ILE A 542 1.15 7.26 -0.17
N MET A 543 0.53 6.11 0.14
CA MET A 543 -0.07 5.84 1.44
C MET A 543 0.96 5.99 2.58
N LEU A 544 2.16 5.42 2.41
CA LEU A 544 3.26 5.55 3.37
C LEU A 544 3.75 7.00 3.50
N LEU A 545 3.96 7.71 2.39
CA LEU A 545 4.43 9.10 2.38
C LEU A 545 3.45 10.05 3.09
N THR A 546 2.15 9.84 2.93
CA THR A 546 1.10 10.65 3.56
C THR A 546 0.82 10.22 5.01
N GLY A 547 1.20 8.99 5.39
CA GLY A 547 0.85 8.38 6.67
C GLY A 547 -0.64 8.06 6.80
N GLU A 548 -1.33 7.82 5.69
CA GLU A 548 -2.73 7.38 5.67
C GLU A 548 -2.83 5.90 6.04
N GLU A 549 -3.92 5.54 6.74
CA GLU A 549 -4.17 4.16 7.18
C GLU A 549 -4.82 3.30 6.08
N SER A 550 -5.39 3.94 5.06
CA SER A 550 -6.06 3.27 3.94
C SER A 550 -5.54 3.77 2.59
N ILE A 551 -5.22 2.83 1.72
CA ILE A 551 -4.78 3.11 0.35
C ILE A 551 -5.84 3.86 -0.47
N ARG A 552 -7.14 3.73 -0.13
CA ARG A 552 -8.24 4.42 -0.78
C ARG A 552 -8.22 5.94 -0.58
N GLU A 553 -7.54 6.43 0.45
CA GLU A 553 -7.36 7.87 0.67
C GLU A 553 -6.39 8.53 -0.35
N VAL A 554 -5.57 7.73 -1.02
CA VAL A 554 -4.55 8.21 -1.98
C VAL A 554 -4.86 7.87 -3.44
N ILE A 555 -6.00 7.26 -3.70
CA ILE A 555 -6.52 6.96 -5.04
C ILE A 555 -7.65 7.94 -5.37
N THR A 556 -7.64 8.49 -6.58
CA THR A 556 -8.60 9.53 -6.98
C THR A 556 -10.05 9.02 -6.95
N PHE A 557 -10.31 7.88 -7.59
CA PHE A 557 -11.62 7.22 -7.66
C PHE A 557 -11.47 5.73 -7.30
N PRO A 558 -11.34 5.40 -6.00
CA PRO A 558 -11.15 4.02 -5.59
C PRO A 558 -12.47 3.25 -5.58
N MET A 559 -12.39 1.95 -5.79
CA MET A 559 -13.48 1.03 -5.46
C MET A 559 -13.63 0.92 -3.92
N ASN A 560 -14.82 0.54 -3.46
CA ASN A 560 -15.04 0.18 -2.07
C ASN A 560 -14.45 -1.22 -1.76
N LYS A 561 -14.53 -1.65 -0.49
CA LYS A 561 -14.02 -2.97 -0.06
C LYS A 561 -14.70 -4.18 -0.73
N ASN A 562 -15.85 -3.97 -1.36
CA ASN A 562 -16.60 -5.01 -2.07
C ASN A 562 -16.34 -4.98 -3.60
N ALA A 563 -15.27 -4.35 -4.04
CA ALA A 563 -14.91 -4.18 -5.46
C ALA A 563 -16.00 -3.47 -6.30
N GLN A 564 -16.62 -2.42 -5.74
CA GLN A 564 -17.65 -1.63 -6.40
C GLN A 564 -17.21 -0.17 -6.54
N ASP A 565 -17.36 0.40 -7.72
CA ASP A 565 -17.36 1.85 -7.94
C ASP A 565 -18.78 2.37 -7.73
N LEU A 566 -19.03 2.98 -6.57
CA LEU A 566 -20.36 3.46 -6.19
C LEU A 566 -20.77 4.75 -6.93
N MET A 567 -19.83 5.45 -7.53
CA MET A 567 -20.09 6.67 -8.31
C MET A 567 -20.52 6.33 -9.74
N MET A 568 -19.86 5.36 -10.37
CA MET A 568 -20.13 4.94 -11.75
C MET A 568 -21.08 3.73 -11.83
N ASP A 569 -21.52 3.21 -10.66
CA ASP A 569 -22.37 2.02 -10.56
C ASP A 569 -21.75 0.80 -11.27
N ALA A 570 -20.46 0.56 -11.03
CA ALA A 570 -19.74 -0.58 -11.57
C ALA A 570 -19.38 -1.59 -10.45
N PRO A 571 -19.48 -2.93 -10.71
CA PRO A 571 -19.94 -3.57 -11.95
C PRO A 571 -21.46 -3.41 -12.15
N THR A 572 -21.88 -3.32 -13.40
CA THR A 572 -23.29 -3.18 -13.78
C THR A 572 -23.71 -4.23 -14.83
N THR A 573 -25.01 -4.36 -15.04
CA THR A 573 -25.55 -5.25 -16.06
C THR A 573 -25.29 -4.72 -17.47
N VAL A 574 -25.18 -5.62 -18.43
CA VAL A 574 -25.05 -5.29 -19.85
C VAL A 574 -26.28 -5.76 -20.63
N SER A 575 -26.54 -5.16 -21.78
CA SER A 575 -27.67 -5.54 -22.64
C SER A 575 -27.43 -6.90 -23.29
N GLN A 576 -28.53 -7.61 -23.66
CA GLN A 576 -28.43 -8.87 -24.37
C GLN A 576 -27.66 -8.72 -25.69
N LYS A 577 -27.84 -7.59 -26.40
CA LYS A 577 -27.08 -7.30 -27.61
C LYS A 577 -25.56 -7.28 -27.37
N GLN A 578 -25.10 -6.70 -26.27
CA GLN A 578 -23.67 -6.69 -25.93
C GLN A 578 -23.15 -8.10 -25.64
N LEU A 579 -23.95 -8.96 -25.01
CA LEU A 579 -23.60 -10.37 -24.77
C LEU A 579 -23.54 -11.15 -26.12
N ASP A 580 -24.53 -10.94 -26.96
CA ASP A 580 -24.59 -11.58 -28.29
C ASP A 580 -23.41 -11.15 -29.19
N ASP A 581 -23.05 -9.86 -29.16
CA ASP A 581 -21.91 -9.31 -29.92
C ASP A 581 -20.56 -9.93 -29.51
N VAL A 582 -20.43 -10.43 -28.31
CA VAL A 582 -19.21 -11.11 -27.81
C VAL A 582 -19.38 -12.63 -27.64
N HIS A 583 -20.51 -13.19 -28.13
CA HIS A 583 -20.81 -14.62 -28.14
C HIS A 583 -20.78 -15.31 -26.78
N ILE A 584 -21.28 -14.66 -25.72
CA ILE A 584 -21.34 -15.22 -24.36
C ILE A 584 -22.76 -15.20 -23.79
N ALA A 585 -23.01 -16.07 -22.81
CA ALA A 585 -24.23 -16.09 -22.04
C ALA A 585 -23.89 -16.07 -20.53
N ILE A 586 -24.77 -15.46 -19.74
CA ILE A 586 -24.61 -15.45 -18.27
C ILE A 586 -25.17 -16.76 -17.70
N ALA A 587 -24.35 -17.50 -16.97
CA ALA A 587 -24.74 -18.67 -16.20
C ALA A 587 -24.54 -18.39 -14.71
N ILE A 588 -25.61 -18.10 -13.98
CA ILE A 588 -25.59 -17.94 -12.54
C ILE A 588 -25.79 -19.33 -11.92
N LYS A 589 -24.81 -19.81 -11.15
CA LYS A 589 -24.99 -20.99 -10.30
C LYS A 589 -25.70 -20.54 -9.04
N GLU A 590 -26.85 -21.14 -8.75
CA GLU A 590 -27.58 -20.97 -7.49
C GLU A 590 -26.82 -21.55 -6.30
#